data_1174bc34448f0b664c6f69d19776971d
#
_entry.id   1174bc34448f0b664c6f69d19776971d
#
_cell.length_a   1.000
_cell.length_b   1.000
_cell.length_c   1.000
_cell.angle_alpha   90.00
_cell.angle_beta   90.00
_cell.angle_gamma   90.00
#
_symmetry.space_group_name_H-M   'P 1'
#
loop_
_entity.id
_entity.type
_entity.pdbx_description
1 polymer ?
#
loop_
_entity_poly.entity_id
_entity_poly.type
_entity_poly.pdbx_seq_one_letter_code
_entity_poly.pdbx_strand_id
1 'polypeptide(L)'
;IAGVQAAIGANSPLFMGRRLWHESRIPVFQQAIDTRTQELINQGVRPRVWFGERWITSVFDLFEENVRYFSPLLPEGRVEAGKPVMSGENPGLHYLNLQNGTVWRWNRPIYDPNGELSHIRVENRLLPAGPTVKDIIADAAFYYGLVKFLGEQTRPVWSRMSFATAEANFISGARDGLTARLEWPTLGAIDVVELVGSHLLDDARLGLEALGVAPDCIEEYLGIIQGRVDNRQNGATWQLAALTEAGAGSRPDTRQRREALARVLRQYLANQEAGAPVHTWSTSVE
;
A
#
# COMPACT_ATOMS: atom_id res chain seq x y z
N ILE A 1 -2.04 8.53 4.79
CA ILE A 1 -1.17 7.36 5.05
C ILE A 1 -0.80 6.66 3.74
N ALA A 2 -1.75 6.42 2.78
CA ALA A 2 -1.52 5.66 1.56
C ALA A 2 -0.27 6.09 0.76
N GLY A 3 -0.15 7.39 0.48
CA GLY A 3 1.00 7.94 -0.25
C GLY A 3 2.32 7.79 0.50
N VAL A 4 2.29 8.01 1.80
CA VAL A 4 3.47 7.86 2.67
C VAL A 4 3.97 6.40 2.66
N GLN A 5 3.06 5.44 2.81
CA GLN A 5 3.42 4.02 2.79
C GLN A 5 3.94 3.56 1.44
N ALA A 6 3.28 3.98 0.34
CA ALA A 6 3.73 3.66 -1.00
C ALA A 6 5.12 4.23 -1.30
N ALA A 7 5.45 5.39 -0.70
CA ALA A 7 6.76 6.01 -0.88
C ALA A 7 7.86 5.34 -0.03
N ILE A 8 7.63 5.20 1.28
CA ILE A 8 8.64 4.71 2.24
C ILE A 8 8.90 3.22 2.05
N GLY A 9 7.85 2.43 1.79
CA GLY A 9 7.94 0.99 1.60
C GLY A 9 8.27 0.55 0.17
N ALA A 10 8.39 1.46 -0.81
CA ALA A 10 8.58 1.12 -2.22
C ALA A 10 9.71 0.10 -2.45
N ASN A 11 9.40 -1.00 -3.18
CA ASN A 11 10.33 -2.10 -3.39
C ASN A 11 10.22 -2.76 -4.77
N SER A 12 9.47 -2.17 -5.71
CA SER A 12 9.26 -2.77 -7.04
C SER A 12 9.56 -1.81 -8.19
N PRO A 13 10.81 -1.30 -8.32
CA PRO A 13 11.15 -0.26 -9.32
C PRO A 13 11.32 -0.83 -10.73
N LEU A 14 11.41 -2.15 -10.87
CA LEU A 14 11.70 -2.83 -12.11
C LEU A 14 10.59 -3.83 -12.46
N PHE A 15 10.14 -3.79 -13.72
CA PHE A 15 9.24 -4.77 -14.29
C PHE A 15 9.79 -5.27 -15.63
N MET A 16 10.00 -6.56 -15.76
CA MET A 16 10.65 -7.19 -16.93
C MET A 16 11.97 -6.52 -17.32
N GLY A 17 12.78 -6.16 -16.31
CA GLY A 17 14.08 -5.49 -16.51
C GLY A 17 14.02 -4.01 -16.89
N ARG A 18 12.84 -3.42 -16.99
CA ARG A 18 12.61 -2.01 -17.30
C ARG A 18 12.28 -1.23 -16.04
N ARG A 19 12.85 -0.05 -15.90
CA ARG A 19 12.49 0.87 -14.83
C ARG A 19 11.11 1.46 -15.09
N LEU A 20 10.23 1.36 -14.09
CA LEU A 20 8.93 2.00 -14.06
C LEU A 20 8.84 2.94 -12.83
N TRP A 21 7.73 2.89 -12.08
CA TRP A 21 7.56 3.62 -10.84
C TRP A 21 8.42 3.01 -9.73
N HIS A 22 8.65 3.71 -8.63
CA HIS A 22 9.33 3.13 -7.48
C HIS A 22 8.54 1.96 -6.86
N GLU A 23 7.20 2.05 -6.91
CA GLU A 23 6.29 0.95 -6.57
C GLU A 23 5.46 0.55 -7.82
N SER A 24 6.08 -0.17 -8.74
CA SER A 24 5.47 -0.58 -10.01
C SER A 24 4.31 -1.55 -9.86
N ARG A 25 4.17 -2.22 -8.72
CA ARG A 25 3.02 -3.06 -8.41
C ARG A 25 1.70 -2.31 -8.60
N ILE A 26 1.66 -1.03 -8.25
CA ILE A 26 0.46 -0.20 -8.34
C ILE A 26 -0.04 -0.08 -9.79
N PRO A 27 0.70 0.53 -10.73
CA PRO A 27 0.23 0.68 -12.11
C PRO A 27 0.11 -0.66 -12.85
N VAL A 28 0.98 -1.64 -12.56
CA VAL A 28 0.90 -2.96 -13.17
C VAL A 28 -0.39 -3.67 -12.79
N PHE A 29 -0.78 -3.63 -11.52
CA PHE A 29 -2.01 -4.24 -11.04
C PHE A 29 -3.25 -3.52 -11.62
N GLN A 30 -3.24 -2.19 -11.64
CA GLN A 30 -4.33 -1.41 -12.24
C GLN A 30 -4.57 -1.78 -13.70
N GLN A 31 -3.49 -1.96 -14.48
CA GLN A 31 -3.59 -2.28 -15.90
C GLN A 31 -3.90 -3.76 -16.16
N ALA A 32 -3.30 -4.68 -15.39
CA ALA A 32 -3.44 -6.12 -15.61
C ALA A 32 -4.88 -6.63 -15.41
N ILE A 33 -5.67 -5.97 -14.57
CA ILE A 33 -7.04 -6.36 -14.23
C ILE A 33 -8.09 -5.45 -14.89
N ASP A 34 -7.66 -4.43 -15.62
CA ASP A 34 -8.59 -3.55 -16.34
C ASP A 34 -9.06 -4.23 -17.63
N THR A 35 -10.27 -4.78 -17.60
CA THR A 35 -10.90 -5.47 -18.73
C THR A 35 -11.91 -4.58 -19.46
N ARG A 36 -11.94 -3.28 -19.17
CA ARG A 36 -12.86 -2.36 -19.86
C ARG A 36 -12.44 -2.16 -21.31
N THR A 37 -13.42 -2.19 -22.20
CA THR A 37 -13.22 -1.75 -23.59
C THR A 37 -13.14 -0.21 -23.64
N GLN A 38 -12.68 0.34 -24.77
CA GLN A 38 -12.63 1.78 -24.95
C GLN A 38 -14.02 2.42 -24.83
N GLU A 39 -15.07 1.73 -25.28
CA GLU A 39 -16.45 2.19 -25.14
C GLU A 39 -16.88 2.32 -23.67
N LEU A 40 -16.54 1.33 -22.86
CA LEU A 40 -16.84 1.37 -21.42
C LEU A 40 -16.08 2.49 -20.71
N ILE A 41 -14.82 2.73 -21.09
CA ILE A 41 -14.03 3.85 -20.56
C ILE A 41 -14.68 5.18 -20.95
N ASN A 42 -15.09 5.34 -22.20
CA ASN A 42 -15.75 6.54 -22.70
C ASN A 42 -17.11 6.78 -22.04
N GLN A 43 -17.78 5.74 -21.60
CA GLN A 43 -19.02 5.81 -20.82
C GLN A 43 -18.79 6.10 -19.33
N GLY A 44 -17.53 6.26 -18.90
CA GLY A 44 -17.19 6.55 -17.51
C GLY A 44 -17.31 5.36 -16.56
N VAL A 45 -17.32 4.13 -17.07
CA VAL A 45 -17.31 2.93 -16.22
C VAL A 45 -16.02 2.87 -15.40
N ARG A 46 -16.16 2.68 -14.10
CA ARG A 46 -15.04 2.65 -13.15
C ARG A 46 -14.17 1.39 -13.34
N PRO A 47 -12.83 1.50 -13.19
CA PRO A 47 -11.96 0.32 -13.15
C PRO A 47 -12.19 -0.45 -11.84
N ARG A 48 -12.02 -1.77 -11.88
CA ARG A 48 -12.21 -2.60 -10.67
C ARG A 48 -11.08 -2.49 -9.66
N VAL A 49 -9.89 -2.08 -10.08
CA VAL A 49 -8.82 -1.62 -9.19
C VAL A 49 -8.97 -0.12 -9.01
N TRP A 50 -9.35 0.28 -7.82
CA TRP A 50 -9.85 1.63 -7.59
C TRP A 50 -9.50 2.16 -6.20
N PHE A 51 -9.23 3.45 -6.07
CA PHE A 51 -8.94 4.08 -4.78
C PHE A 51 -10.24 4.35 -4.00
N GLY A 52 -11.33 4.66 -4.68
CA GLY A 52 -12.64 4.97 -4.13
C GLY A 52 -13.25 6.21 -4.78
N GLU A 53 -14.47 6.57 -4.40
CA GLU A 53 -15.16 7.75 -4.91
C GLU A 53 -14.96 8.98 -4.02
N ARG A 54 -14.99 8.77 -2.70
CA ARG A 54 -15.00 9.85 -1.71
C ARG A 54 -14.57 9.34 -0.34
N TRP A 55 -14.34 10.26 0.57
CA TRP A 55 -14.27 9.90 1.98
C TRP A 55 -15.59 9.25 2.41
N ILE A 56 -15.49 8.10 3.05
CA ILE A 56 -16.65 7.40 3.59
C ILE A 56 -17.10 8.01 4.91
N THR A 57 -18.40 7.94 5.19
CA THR A 57 -19.01 8.44 6.42
C THR A 57 -19.60 7.34 7.28
N SER A 58 -19.75 6.15 6.71
CA SER A 58 -20.26 4.97 7.42
C SER A 58 -19.68 3.67 6.84
N VAL A 59 -19.79 2.59 7.59
CA VAL A 59 -19.46 1.24 7.12
C VAL A 59 -20.31 0.84 5.91
N PHE A 60 -21.55 1.30 5.84
CA PHE A 60 -22.46 1.07 4.72
C PHE A 60 -21.87 1.62 3.41
N ASP A 61 -21.28 2.83 3.43
CA ASP A 61 -20.71 3.46 2.23
C ASP A 61 -19.64 2.57 1.55
N LEU A 62 -18.90 1.76 2.34
CA LEU A 62 -17.87 0.86 1.81
C LEU A 62 -18.44 -0.18 0.85
N PHE A 63 -19.63 -0.70 1.14
CA PHE A 63 -20.29 -1.72 0.35
C PHE A 63 -21.23 -1.11 -0.69
N GLU A 64 -21.87 0.01 -0.38
CA GLU A 64 -22.75 0.73 -1.30
C GLU A 64 -22.03 1.11 -2.59
N GLU A 65 -20.81 1.64 -2.50
CA GLU A 65 -20.02 1.98 -3.68
C GLU A 65 -19.77 0.77 -4.59
N ASN A 66 -19.54 -0.43 -4.02
CA ASN A 66 -19.36 -1.63 -4.80
C ASN A 66 -20.64 -2.01 -5.56
N VAL A 67 -21.78 -1.96 -4.89
CA VAL A 67 -23.09 -2.26 -5.51
C VAL A 67 -23.46 -1.23 -6.57
N ARG A 68 -23.18 0.05 -6.32
CA ARG A 68 -23.54 1.15 -7.22
C ARG A 68 -22.76 1.14 -8.53
N TYR A 69 -21.45 0.85 -8.48
CA TYR A 69 -20.57 1.05 -9.63
C TYR A 69 -20.14 -0.23 -10.34
N PHE A 70 -20.34 -1.40 -9.73
CA PHE A 70 -19.85 -2.66 -10.29
C PHE A 70 -20.95 -3.70 -10.41
N SER A 71 -21.18 -4.16 -11.63
CA SER A 71 -22.06 -5.31 -11.86
C SER A 71 -21.41 -6.61 -11.34
N PRO A 72 -22.21 -7.60 -10.85
CA PRO A 72 -21.70 -8.91 -10.51
C PRO A 72 -21.01 -9.57 -11.71
N LEU A 73 -19.78 -10.11 -11.49
CA LEU A 73 -19.06 -10.89 -12.51
C LEU A 73 -19.38 -12.37 -12.46
N LEU A 74 -19.76 -12.88 -11.30
CA LEU A 74 -20.02 -14.30 -11.05
C LEU A 74 -21.45 -14.45 -10.53
N PRO A 75 -22.46 -14.52 -11.41
CA PRO A 75 -23.83 -14.75 -10.99
C PRO A 75 -23.99 -16.22 -10.56
N GLU A 76 -23.96 -16.52 -9.28
CA GLU A 76 -24.38 -17.82 -8.78
C GLU A 76 -25.89 -17.82 -8.52
N GLY A 77 -26.60 -18.84 -9.09
CA GLY A 77 -28.05 -18.93 -9.01
C GLY A 77 -28.63 -19.44 -7.68
N ARG A 78 -27.86 -19.49 -6.61
CA ARG A 78 -28.37 -19.84 -5.28
C ARG A 78 -28.80 -18.59 -4.52
N VAL A 79 -30.08 -18.27 -4.61
CA VAL A 79 -30.71 -17.34 -3.68
C VAL A 79 -30.76 -18.03 -2.34
N GLU A 80 -29.83 -17.75 -1.45
CA GLU A 80 -30.10 -17.90 -0.02
C GLU A 80 -31.18 -16.86 0.29
N ALA A 81 -32.44 -17.30 0.32
CA ALA A 81 -33.51 -16.49 0.84
C ALA A 81 -33.06 -16.04 2.22
N GLY A 82 -32.81 -14.72 2.37
CA GLY A 82 -32.26 -14.18 3.60
C GLY A 82 -33.08 -14.66 4.77
N LYS A 83 -32.48 -15.49 5.63
CA LYS A 83 -33.06 -15.72 6.95
C LYS A 83 -33.17 -14.33 7.57
N PRO A 84 -34.33 -13.97 8.13
CA PRO A 84 -34.52 -12.65 8.70
C PRO A 84 -33.43 -12.40 9.75
N VAL A 85 -32.76 -11.24 9.69
CA VAL A 85 -31.76 -10.76 10.67
C VAL A 85 -32.33 -10.85 12.12
N MET A 86 -33.63 -10.96 12.26
CA MET A 86 -34.36 -11.09 13.54
C MET A 86 -34.12 -12.42 14.25
N SER A 87 -33.50 -13.43 13.63
CA SER A 87 -33.23 -14.72 14.30
C SER A 87 -32.01 -14.73 15.23
N GLY A 88 -31.25 -13.62 15.30
CA GLY A 88 -29.99 -13.54 16.05
C GLY A 88 -28.82 -14.27 15.39
N GLU A 89 -29.04 -14.88 14.24
CA GLU A 89 -27.96 -15.48 13.43
C GLU A 89 -27.32 -14.41 12.52
N ASN A 90 -26.00 -14.47 12.38
CA ASN A 90 -25.29 -13.57 11.47
C ASN A 90 -25.57 -13.95 10.01
N PRO A 91 -26.05 -13.01 9.16
CA PRO A 91 -26.31 -13.31 7.76
C PRO A 91 -24.99 -13.61 7.03
N GLY A 92 -24.96 -14.66 6.21
CA GLY A 92 -23.77 -15.03 5.43
C GLY A 92 -23.39 -14.01 4.35
N LEU A 93 -24.36 -13.22 3.85
CA LEU A 93 -24.20 -12.20 2.82
C LEU A 93 -23.35 -12.67 1.62
N HIS A 94 -23.59 -13.91 1.17
CA HIS A 94 -22.80 -14.59 0.15
C HIS A 94 -22.59 -13.74 -1.12
N TYR A 95 -23.65 -13.14 -1.65
CA TYR A 95 -23.56 -12.29 -2.84
C TYR A 95 -22.74 -11.01 -2.63
N LEU A 96 -22.88 -10.39 -1.45
CA LEU A 96 -22.10 -9.23 -1.09
C LEU A 96 -20.61 -9.56 -1.03
N ASN A 97 -20.26 -10.69 -0.41
CA ASN A 97 -18.89 -11.17 -0.31
C ASN A 97 -18.33 -11.55 -1.68
N LEU A 98 -19.11 -12.23 -2.52
CA LEU A 98 -18.71 -12.60 -3.89
C LEU A 98 -18.45 -11.35 -4.73
N GLN A 99 -19.34 -10.36 -4.72
CA GLN A 99 -19.16 -9.11 -5.43
C GLN A 99 -17.97 -8.31 -4.90
N ASN A 100 -17.84 -8.18 -3.57
CA ASN A 100 -16.72 -7.51 -2.92
C ASN A 100 -15.36 -8.18 -3.29
N GLY A 101 -15.34 -9.49 -3.47
CA GLY A 101 -14.18 -10.24 -3.93
C GLY A 101 -13.72 -9.88 -5.36
N THR A 102 -14.61 -9.33 -6.19
CA THR A 102 -14.33 -8.94 -7.58
C THR A 102 -14.02 -7.45 -7.77
N VAL A 103 -14.00 -6.67 -6.70
CA VAL A 103 -13.60 -5.25 -6.69
C VAL A 103 -12.32 -5.11 -5.86
N TRP A 104 -11.23 -4.69 -6.52
CA TRP A 104 -9.91 -4.65 -5.89
C TRP A 104 -9.58 -3.23 -5.43
N ARG A 105 -10.17 -2.83 -4.31
CA ARG A 105 -9.82 -1.58 -3.64
C ARG A 105 -8.48 -1.70 -2.92
N TRP A 106 -7.76 -0.60 -2.82
CA TRP A 106 -6.52 -0.53 -2.05
C TRP A 106 -6.74 -0.69 -0.54
N ASN A 107 -7.87 -0.21 -0.03
CA ASN A 107 -8.40 -0.54 1.29
C ASN A 107 -9.74 -1.26 1.08
N ARG A 108 -9.75 -2.58 1.22
CA ARG A 108 -10.93 -3.41 0.96
C ARG A 108 -11.64 -3.73 2.26
N PRO A 109 -12.95 -3.41 2.37
CA PRO A 109 -13.75 -3.89 3.49
C PRO A 109 -13.96 -5.41 3.36
N ILE A 110 -13.85 -6.13 4.45
CA ILE A 110 -14.11 -7.56 4.55
C ILE A 110 -15.19 -7.77 5.59
N TYR A 111 -16.30 -8.39 5.21
CA TYR A 111 -17.27 -8.94 6.14
C TYR A 111 -16.99 -10.43 6.31
N ASP A 112 -16.76 -10.86 7.54
CA ASP A 112 -16.53 -12.25 7.88
C ASP A 112 -17.66 -12.74 8.79
N PRO A 113 -18.58 -13.58 8.28
CA PRO A 113 -19.68 -14.14 9.05
C PRO A 113 -19.26 -15.37 9.87
N ASN A 114 -18.05 -15.89 9.68
CA ASN A 114 -17.58 -17.11 10.29
C ASN A 114 -16.89 -16.83 11.63
N GLY A 115 -17.13 -17.70 12.60
CA GLY A 115 -16.55 -17.62 13.94
C GLY A 115 -17.56 -17.29 15.03
N GLU A 116 -17.10 -17.22 16.26
CA GLU A 116 -17.96 -16.90 17.43
C GLU A 116 -18.53 -15.48 17.34
N LEU A 117 -17.82 -14.57 16.68
CA LEU A 117 -18.25 -13.19 16.43
C LEU A 117 -18.02 -12.84 14.96
N SER A 118 -19.10 -12.57 14.23
CA SER A 118 -18.97 -11.94 12.91
C SER A 118 -18.39 -10.54 13.05
N HIS A 119 -17.51 -10.16 12.12
CA HIS A 119 -16.83 -8.88 12.19
C HIS A 119 -16.62 -8.26 10.82
N ILE A 120 -16.36 -6.96 10.83
CA ILE A 120 -15.88 -6.22 9.67
C ILE A 120 -14.44 -5.78 9.93
N ARG A 121 -13.58 -5.98 8.95
CA ARG A 121 -12.20 -5.51 8.97
C ARG A 121 -11.85 -4.83 7.66
N VAL A 122 -10.78 -4.05 7.66
CA VAL A 122 -10.21 -3.45 6.45
C VAL A 122 -8.93 -4.19 6.10
N GLU A 123 -8.87 -4.73 4.88
CA GLU A 123 -7.65 -5.27 4.30
C GLU A 123 -6.86 -4.12 3.68
N ASN A 124 -5.71 -3.80 4.25
CA ASN A 124 -4.80 -2.81 3.70
C ASN A 124 -3.89 -3.44 2.64
N ARG A 125 -4.09 -3.06 1.38
CA ARG A 125 -3.29 -3.52 0.22
C ARG A 125 -2.25 -2.51 -0.24
N LEU A 126 -2.17 -1.39 0.47
CA LEU A 126 -1.27 -0.29 0.13
C LEU A 126 0.18 -0.61 0.48
N LEU A 127 0.39 -1.40 1.55
CA LEU A 127 1.72 -1.80 1.99
C LEU A 127 2.45 -2.57 0.88
N PRO A 128 3.60 -2.08 0.42
CA PRO A 128 4.49 -2.88 -0.40
C PRO A 128 5.04 -4.09 0.34
N ALA A 129 5.46 -5.12 -0.39
CA ALA A 129 6.24 -6.20 0.20
C ALA A 129 7.66 -5.69 0.46
N GLY A 130 8.05 -5.62 1.72
CA GLY A 130 9.40 -5.19 2.12
C GLY A 130 10.48 -6.21 1.71
N PRO A 131 11.74 -5.76 1.57
CA PRO A 131 12.85 -6.62 1.18
C PRO A 131 13.13 -7.77 2.17
N THR A 132 12.99 -7.52 3.46
CA THR A 132 13.17 -8.52 4.53
C THR A 132 11.92 -8.59 5.42
N VAL A 133 11.86 -9.63 6.26
CA VAL A 133 10.78 -9.74 7.28
C VAL A 133 10.81 -8.54 8.22
N LYS A 134 11.98 -8.05 8.62
CA LYS A 134 12.12 -6.86 9.46
C LYS A 134 11.55 -5.61 8.77
N ASP A 135 11.82 -5.46 7.49
CA ASP A 135 11.27 -4.35 6.69
C ASP A 135 9.73 -4.41 6.60
N ILE A 136 9.17 -5.61 6.41
CA ILE A 136 7.71 -5.82 6.35
C ILE A 136 7.05 -5.46 7.70
N ILE A 137 7.64 -5.91 8.80
CA ILE A 137 7.11 -5.62 10.14
C ILE A 137 7.26 -4.14 10.48
N ALA A 138 8.36 -3.49 10.07
CA ALA A 138 8.54 -2.04 10.24
C ALA A 138 7.47 -1.24 9.49
N ASP A 139 7.15 -1.62 8.24
CA ASP A 139 6.06 -1.00 7.47
C ASP A 139 4.71 -1.20 8.15
N ALA A 140 4.45 -2.38 8.71
CA ALA A 140 3.21 -2.66 9.45
C ALA A 140 3.13 -1.87 10.76
N ALA A 141 4.22 -1.81 11.54
CA ALA A 141 4.28 -1.05 12.78
C ALA A 141 4.01 0.44 12.52
N PHE A 142 4.69 1.03 11.55
CA PHE A 142 4.48 2.42 11.14
C PHE A 142 3.02 2.68 10.72
N TYR A 143 2.43 1.74 9.96
CA TYR A 143 1.01 1.83 9.58
C TYR A 143 0.08 1.82 10.78
N TYR A 144 0.21 0.83 11.67
CA TYR A 144 -0.69 0.69 12.82
C TYR A 144 -0.56 1.88 13.77
N GLY A 145 0.66 2.36 14.02
CA GLY A 145 0.90 3.55 14.81
C GLY A 145 0.20 4.77 14.22
N LEU A 146 0.40 5.04 12.93
CA LEU A 146 -0.25 6.17 12.26
C LEU A 146 -1.77 6.05 12.20
N VAL A 147 -2.32 4.87 11.95
CA VAL A 147 -3.78 4.65 11.92
C VAL A 147 -4.38 4.93 13.29
N LYS A 148 -3.74 4.43 14.35
CA LYS A 148 -4.20 4.67 15.73
C LYS A 148 -4.14 6.16 16.07
N PHE A 149 -2.99 6.80 15.89
CA PHE A 149 -2.81 8.20 16.22
C PHE A 149 -3.75 9.13 15.44
N LEU A 150 -3.76 9.00 14.10
CA LEU A 150 -4.57 9.88 13.24
C LEU A 150 -6.07 9.62 13.37
N GLY A 151 -6.46 8.38 13.68
CA GLY A 151 -7.87 8.00 13.87
C GLY A 151 -8.48 8.59 15.14
N GLU A 152 -7.68 8.87 16.17
CA GLU A 152 -8.12 9.42 17.46
C GLU A 152 -8.03 10.95 17.55
N GLN A 153 -7.54 11.60 16.48
CA GLN A 153 -7.48 13.06 16.47
C GLN A 153 -8.87 13.69 16.48
N THR A 154 -9.06 14.72 17.32
CA THR A 154 -10.30 15.51 17.41
C THR A 154 -10.70 16.09 16.03
N ARG A 155 -9.72 16.42 15.20
CA ARG A 155 -9.92 16.88 13.83
C ARG A 155 -9.26 15.85 12.88
N PRO A 156 -10.01 14.83 12.43
CA PRO A 156 -9.46 13.76 11.62
C PRO A 156 -8.95 14.26 10.25
N VAL A 157 -8.01 13.53 9.66
CA VAL A 157 -7.34 13.91 8.40
C VAL A 157 -8.34 14.16 7.27
N TRP A 158 -9.39 13.33 7.17
CA TRP A 158 -10.42 13.47 6.13
C TRP A 158 -11.18 14.81 6.20
N SER A 159 -11.23 15.49 7.35
CA SER A 159 -11.83 16.82 7.49
C SER A 159 -10.91 17.96 7.02
N ARG A 160 -9.64 17.66 6.76
CA ARG A 160 -8.59 18.65 6.43
C ARG A 160 -7.87 18.36 5.12
N MET A 161 -8.20 17.25 4.47
CA MET A 161 -7.62 16.84 3.19
C MET A 161 -8.74 16.37 2.25
N SER A 162 -8.77 16.85 1.02
CA SER A 162 -9.72 16.34 0.02
C SER A 162 -9.40 14.89 -0.34
N PHE A 163 -10.42 14.15 -0.77
CA PHE A 163 -10.22 12.77 -1.23
C PHE A 163 -9.30 12.72 -2.45
N ALA A 164 -9.48 13.65 -3.38
CA ALA A 164 -8.62 13.77 -4.56
C ALA A 164 -7.15 14.03 -4.19
N THR A 165 -6.89 14.85 -3.16
CA THR A 165 -5.52 15.05 -2.63
C THR A 165 -4.95 13.76 -2.05
N ALA A 166 -5.74 12.97 -1.33
CA ALA A 166 -5.29 11.69 -0.79
C ALA A 166 -4.93 10.69 -1.89
N GLU A 167 -5.72 10.63 -2.97
CA GLU A 167 -5.44 9.82 -4.15
C GLU A 167 -4.19 10.30 -4.89
N ALA A 168 -4.06 11.61 -5.11
CA ALA A 168 -2.88 12.20 -5.74
C ALA A 168 -1.60 11.90 -4.95
N ASN A 169 -1.65 12.00 -3.62
CA ASN A 169 -0.55 11.61 -2.73
C ASN A 169 -0.18 10.12 -2.89
N PHE A 170 -1.17 9.24 -3.01
CA PHE A 170 -0.92 7.81 -3.22
C PHE A 170 -0.18 7.56 -4.53
N ILE A 171 -0.63 8.18 -5.61
CA ILE A 171 0.00 8.05 -6.93
C ILE A 171 1.42 8.65 -6.93
N SER A 172 1.61 9.84 -6.33
CA SER A 172 2.92 10.46 -6.20
C SER A 172 3.87 9.60 -5.39
N GLY A 173 3.44 9.10 -4.22
CA GLY A 173 4.25 8.22 -3.38
C GLY A 173 4.68 6.93 -4.11
N ALA A 174 3.76 6.30 -4.84
CA ALA A 174 4.06 5.09 -5.60
C ALA A 174 5.01 5.35 -6.78
N ARG A 175 4.83 6.48 -7.48
CA ARG A 175 5.62 6.81 -8.67
C ARG A 175 7.03 7.28 -8.30
N ASP A 176 7.14 8.17 -7.33
CA ASP A 176 8.35 8.93 -7.06
C ASP A 176 9.14 8.40 -5.84
N GLY A 177 8.54 7.49 -5.04
CA GLY A 177 9.18 6.87 -3.87
C GLY A 177 9.67 7.91 -2.86
N LEU A 178 10.90 7.76 -2.37
CA LEU A 178 11.50 8.68 -1.38
C LEU A 178 11.74 10.11 -1.91
N THR A 179 11.55 10.37 -3.21
CA THR A 179 11.62 11.73 -3.79
C THR A 179 10.24 12.35 -3.97
N ALA A 180 9.18 11.70 -3.53
CA ALA A 180 7.82 12.20 -3.64
C ALA A 180 7.60 13.45 -2.81
N ARG A 181 6.82 14.39 -3.36
CA ARG A 181 6.22 15.50 -2.62
C ARG A 181 4.74 15.21 -2.40
N LEU A 182 4.30 15.35 -1.17
CA LEU A 182 2.93 15.07 -0.76
C LEU A 182 2.28 16.33 -0.20
N GLU A 183 1.00 16.49 -0.45
CA GLU A 183 0.19 17.53 0.20
C GLU A 183 -0.25 17.03 1.58
N TRP A 184 0.18 17.73 2.64
CA TRP A 184 -0.17 17.35 4.01
C TRP A 184 -0.95 18.45 4.72
N PRO A 185 -1.98 18.12 5.51
CA PRO A 185 -2.76 19.12 6.22
C PRO A 185 -1.87 20.03 7.07
N THR A 186 -2.06 21.33 6.95
CA THR A 186 -1.32 22.40 7.65
C THR A 186 0.12 22.64 7.18
N LEU A 187 0.75 21.69 6.49
CA LEU A 187 2.13 21.81 5.99
C LEU A 187 2.21 22.16 4.49
N GLY A 188 1.10 21.92 3.74
CA GLY A 188 1.11 22.06 2.27
C GLY A 188 1.95 20.99 1.60
N ALA A 189 2.57 21.33 0.47
CA ALA A 189 3.46 20.43 -0.28
C ALA A 189 4.79 20.25 0.45
N ILE A 190 5.07 19.05 0.91
CA ILE A 190 6.26 18.68 1.70
C ILE A 190 6.92 17.42 1.11
N ASP A 191 8.24 17.33 1.20
CA ASP A 191 8.98 16.13 0.84
C ASP A 191 8.63 14.98 1.79
N VAL A 192 8.37 13.79 1.24
CA VAL A 192 7.94 12.64 2.06
C VAL A 192 8.97 12.25 3.13
N VAL A 193 10.25 12.41 2.85
CA VAL A 193 11.34 12.13 3.79
C VAL A 193 11.29 13.12 4.98
N GLU A 194 11.09 14.40 4.68
CA GLU A 194 10.92 15.44 5.71
C GLU A 194 9.62 15.21 6.52
N LEU A 195 8.51 14.92 5.84
CA LEU A 195 7.24 14.65 6.48
C LEU A 195 7.34 13.47 7.46
N VAL A 196 7.97 12.37 7.03
CA VAL A 196 8.11 11.18 7.87
C VAL A 196 9.07 11.42 9.02
N GLY A 197 10.27 11.94 8.74
CA GLY A 197 11.32 12.12 9.75
C GLY A 197 11.02 13.17 10.80
N SER A 198 10.29 14.25 10.44
CA SER A 198 10.04 15.37 11.33
C SER A 198 8.66 15.35 12.01
N HIS A 199 7.73 14.51 11.54
CA HIS A 199 6.35 14.51 12.03
C HIS A 199 5.78 13.10 12.24
N LEU A 200 5.79 12.25 11.21
CA LEU A 200 4.98 11.05 11.24
C LEU A 200 5.59 9.90 12.06
N LEU A 201 6.89 9.89 12.30
CA LEU A 201 7.52 8.89 13.17
C LEU A 201 7.12 9.11 14.63
N ASP A 202 7.07 10.34 15.09
CA ASP A 202 6.59 10.66 16.44
C ASP A 202 5.10 10.35 16.60
N ASP A 203 4.29 10.70 15.59
CA ASP A 203 2.87 10.36 15.56
C ASP A 203 2.65 8.83 15.61
N ALA A 204 3.44 8.06 14.85
CA ALA A 204 3.38 6.59 14.83
C ALA A 204 3.81 6.00 16.18
N ARG A 205 4.84 6.53 16.82
CA ARG A 205 5.30 6.15 18.15
C ARG A 205 4.17 6.30 19.18
N LEU A 206 3.57 7.48 19.26
CA LEU A 206 2.44 7.73 20.15
C LEU A 206 1.27 6.77 19.91
N GLY A 207 1.00 6.47 18.65
CA GLY A 207 -0.05 5.50 18.32
C GLY A 207 0.27 4.07 18.76
N LEU A 208 1.52 3.60 18.60
CA LEU A 208 1.97 2.28 19.06
C LEU A 208 1.97 2.18 20.59
N GLU A 209 2.42 3.22 21.29
CA GLU A 209 2.34 3.31 22.75
C GLU A 209 0.89 3.21 23.24
N ALA A 210 -0.03 3.93 22.59
CA ALA A 210 -1.46 3.85 22.90
C ALA A 210 -2.09 2.47 22.61
N LEU A 211 -1.48 1.68 21.72
CA LEU A 211 -1.83 0.28 21.46
C LEU A 211 -1.18 -0.69 22.48
N GLY A 212 -0.32 -0.22 23.36
CA GLY A 212 0.38 -1.06 24.34
C GLY A 212 1.52 -1.89 23.75
N VAL A 213 2.10 -1.48 22.63
CA VAL A 213 3.27 -2.15 22.05
C VAL A 213 4.49 -1.92 22.93
N ALA A 214 5.30 -2.96 23.13
CA ALA A 214 6.48 -2.88 23.97
C ALA A 214 7.50 -1.85 23.43
N PRO A 215 8.13 -1.04 24.29
CA PRO A 215 9.07 0.01 23.86
C PRO A 215 10.19 -0.50 22.95
N ASP A 216 10.79 -1.64 23.28
CA ASP A 216 11.88 -2.22 22.48
C ASP A 216 11.42 -2.54 21.05
N CYS A 217 10.17 -3.02 20.86
CA CYS A 217 9.61 -3.27 19.54
C CYS A 217 9.36 -1.95 18.79
N ILE A 218 8.90 -0.91 19.48
CA ILE A 218 8.70 0.41 18.88
C ILE A 218 10.03 0.97 18.39
N GLU A 219 11.07 0.92 19.21
CA GLU A 219 12.41 1.39 18.85
C GLU A 219 12.98 0.59 17.67
N GLU A 220 12.89 -0.75 17.70
CA GLU A 220 13.40 -1.59 16.62
C GLU A 220 12.74 -1.25 15.29
N TYR A 221 11.41 -1.25 15.22
CA TYR A 221 10.72 -1.16 13.94
C TYR A 221 10.57 0.26 13.42
N LEU A 222 10.33 1.26 14.27
CA LEU A 222 10.36 2.66 13.84
C LEU A 222 11.77 3.13 13.53
N GLY A 223 12.80 2.57 14.21
CA GLY A 223 14.20 2.79 13.88
C GLY A 223 14.58 2.35 12.46
N ILE A 224 13.95 1.29 11.93
CA ILE A 224 14.13 0.87 10.54
C ILE A 224 13.54 1.91 9.57
N ILE A 225 12.38 2.46 9.87
CA ILE A 225 11.77 3.54 9.06
C ILE A 225 12.62 4.81 9.12
N GLN A 226 13.10 5.19 10.31
CA GLN A 226 14.03 6.30 10.49
C GLN A 226 15.30 6.09 9.65
N GLY A 227 15.89 4.90 9.68
CA GLY A 227 17.09 4.58 8.89
C GLY A 227 16.85 4.70 7.38
N ARG A 228 15.65 4.34 6.88
CA ARG A 228 15.30 4.57 5.45
C ARG A 228 15.22 6.05 5.10
N VAL A 229 14.72 6.87 6.03
CA VAL A 229 14.63 8.33 5.88
C VAL A 229 16.02 8.95 5.88
N ASP A 230 16.85 8.61 6.86
CA ASP A 230 18.19 9.18 7.04
C ASP A 230 19.14 8.83 5.88
N ASN A 231 19.13 7.56 5.46
CA ASN A 231 19.98 7.06 4.38
C ASN A 231 19.34 7.27 2.99
N ARG A 232 18.10 7.75 2.92
CA ARG A 232 17.31 7.83 1.68
C ARG A 232 17.31 6.51 0.91
N GLN A 233 17.25 5.38 1.65
CA GLN A 233 17.36 4.04 1.08
C GLN A 233 16.21 3.14 1.51
N ASN A 234 15.37 2.77 0.55
CA ASN A 234 14.39 1.69 0.62
C ASN A 234 14.69 0.63 -0.45
N GLY A 235 13.84 -0.38 -0.58
CA GLY A 235 14.05 -1.44 -1.55
C GLY A 235 14.14 -0.96 -2.99
N ALA A 236 13.35 0.04 -3.38
CA ALA A 236 13.38 0.59 -4.73
C ALA A 236 14.65 1.39 -5.01
N THR A 237 15.05 2.27 -4.11
CA THR A 237 16.26 3.08 -4.29
C THR A 237 17.51 2.21 -4.27
N TRP A 238 17.58 1.19 -3.39
CA TRP A 238 18.68 0.24 -3.37
C TRP A 238 18.80 -0.51 -4.70
N GLN A 239 17.69 -1.08 -5.22
CA GLN A 239 17.73 -1.81 -6.49
C GLN A 239 18.20 -0.94 -7.66
N LEU A 240 17.76 0.33 -7.72
CA LEU A 240 18.17 1.26 -8.77
C LEU A 240 19.64 1.66 -8.65
N ALA A 241 20.14 1.91 -7.45
CA ALA A 241 21.53 2.22 -7.19
C ALA A 241 22.44 1.01 -7.52
N ALA A 242 22.11 -0.17 -7.00
CA ALA A 242 22.83 -1.41 -7.29
C ALA A 242 22.87 -1.73 -8.80
N LEU A 243 21.79 -1.45 -9.53
CA LEU A 243 21.75 -1.66 -10.98
C LEU A 243 22.67 -0.68 -11.72
N THR A 244 22.80 0.54 -11.21
CA THR A 244 23.74 1.55 -11.75
C THR A 244 25.18 1.12 -11.50
N GLU A 245 25.51 0.71 -10.28
CA GLU A 245 26.83 0.19 -9.90
C GLU A 245 27.22 -1.06 -10.71
N ALA A 246 26.26 -1.92 -10.97
CA ALA A 246 26.47 -3.09 -11.83
C ALA A 246 26.70 -2.76 -13.32
N GLY A 247 26.70 -1.48 -13.70
CA GLY A 247 26.95 -1.05 -15.07
C GLY A 247 25.89 -1.46 -16.10
N ALA A 248 24.63 -1.47 -15.69
CA ALA A 248 23.52 -2.03 -16.49
C ALA A 248 23.25 -1.32 -17.82
N GLY A 249 23.80 -0.13 -18.04
CA GLY A 249 23.49 0.69 -19.23
C GLY A 249 22.01 1.07 -19.33
N SER A 250 21.67 2.00 -20.18
CA SER A 250 20.29 2.52 -20.34
C SER A 250 19.43 1.68 -21.30
N ARG A 251 20.02 0.90 -22.21
CA ARG A 251 19.29 0.15 -23.22
C ARG A 251 18.72 -1.15 -22.61
N PRO A 252 17.39 -1.35 -22.63
CA PRO A 252 16.80 -2.61 -22.26
C PRO A 252 17.23 -3.71 -23.24
N ASP A 253 17.13 -4.98 -22.85
CA ASP A 253 17.36 -6.16 -23.68
C ASP A 253 18.80 -6.40 -24.14
N THR A 254 19.80 -5.61 -23.67
CA THR A 254 21.21 -5.91 -23.92
C THR A 254 21.71 -7.05 -23.03
N ARG A 255 22.73 -7.79 -23.51
CA ARG A 255 23.40 -8.82 -22.71
C ARG A 255 23.97 -8.23 -21.41
N GLN A 256 24.65 -7.08 -21.51
CA GLN A 256 25.21 -6.37 -20.37
C GLN A 256 24.15 -6.07 -19.31
N ARG A 257 22.96 -5.59 -19.72
CA ARG A 257 21.88 -5.29 -18.78
C ARG A 257 21.31 -6.55 -18.13
N ARG A 258 21.15 -7.64 -18.88
CA ARG A 258 20.70 -8.92 -18.31
C ARG A 258 21.67 -9.47 -17.28
N GLU A 259 22.98 -9.39 -17.55
CA GLU A 259 24.04 -9.80 -16.61
C GLU A 259 24.02 -8.94 -15.35
N ALA A 260 23.89 -7.61 -15.48
CA ALA A 260 23.76 -6.69 -14.35
C ALA A 260 22.53 -6.98 -13.50
N LEU A 261 21.35 -7.17 -14.12
CA LEU A 261 20.11 -7.55 -13.44
C LEU A 261 20.27 -8.88 -12.68
N ALA A 262 20.95 -9.86 -13.26
CA ALA A 262 21.19 -11.14 -12.60
C ALA A 262 22.11 -11.01 -11.37
N ARG A 263 23.15 -10.13 -11.43
CA ARG A 263 23.99 -9.83 -10.25
C ARG A 263 23.18 -9.14 -9.16
N VAL A 264 22.45 -8.09 -9.50
CA VAL A 264 21.60 -7.36 -8.54
C VAL A 264 20.60 -8.28 -7.87
N LEU A 265 19.96 -9.17 -8.64
CA LEU A 265 18.99 -10.13 -8.07
C LEU A 265 19.67 -11.11 -7.10
N ARG A 266 20.85 -11.65 -7.44
CA ARG A 266 21.58 -12.52 -6.53
C ARG A 266 21.96 -11.81 -5.23
N GLN A 267 22.45 -10.57 -5.34
CA GLN A 267 22.80 -9.79 -4.15
C GLN A 267 21.56 -9.45 -3.31
N TYR A 268 20.42 -9.11 -3.96
CA TYR A 268 19.17 -8.90 -3.27
C TYR A 268 18.74 -10.14 -2.45
N LEU A 269 18.79 -11.31 -3.08
CA LEU A 269 18.43 -12.57 -2.42
C LEU A 269 19.37 -12.87 -1.23
N ALA A 270 20.67 -12.70 -1.39
CA ALA A 270 21.63 -12.88 -0.32
C ALA A 270 21.39 -11.93 0.86
N ASN A 271 21.12 -10.66 0.58
CA ASN A 271 20.79 -9.67 1.61
C ASN A 271 19.44 -9.99 2.29
N GLN A 272 18.44 -10.44 1.53
CA GLN A 272 17.15 -10.87 2.06
C GLN A 272 17.29 -12.05 3.01
N GLU A 273 18.09 -13.05 2.64
CA GLU A 273 18.39 -14.23 3.48
C GLU A 273 19.16 -13.86 4.74
N ALA A 274 20.07 -12.88 4.66
CA ALA A 274 20.79 -12.35 5.82
C ALA A 274 19.86 -11.61 6.81
N GLY A 275 18.70 -11.11 6.34
CA GLY A 275 17.65 -10.53 7.17
C GLY A 275 17.95 -9.15 7.75
N ALA A 276 19.04 -8.49 7.37
CA ALA A 276 19.33 -7.13 7.78
C ALA A 276 18.40 -6.13 7.05
N PRO A 277 17.91 -5.08 7.74
CA PRO A 277 17.01 -4.09 7.12
C PRO A 277 17.66 -3.39 5.92
N VAL A 278 16.86 -3.10 4.90
CA VAL A 278 17.35 -2.60 3.60
C VAL A 278 18.14 -1.29 3.66
N HIS A 279 17.85 -0.44 4.62
CA HIS A 279 18.59 0.82 4.77
C HIS A 279 20.07 0.64 5.15
N THR A 280 20.45 -0.58 5.59
CA THR A 280 21.82 -0.94 5.93
C THR A 280 22.57 -1.64 4.79
N TRP A 281 21.90 -1.96 3.68
CA TRP A 281 22.52 -2.71 2.59
C TRP A 281 23.51 -1.88 1.80
N SER A 282 24.69 -2.44 1.52
CA SER A 282 25.63 -1.85 0.55
C SER A 282 25.04 -1.92 -0.87
N THR A 283 25.26 -0.87 -1.65
CA THR A 283 24.89 -0.84 -3.07
C THR A 283 25.93 -1.50 -3.98
N SER A 284 27.12 -1.83 -3.45
CA SER A 284 28.15 -2.55 -4.20
C SER A 284 27.66 -3.94 -4.55
N VAL A 285 27.80 -4.32 -5.82
CA VAL A 285 27.34 -5.61 -6.37
C VAL A 285 28.53 -6.33 -7.00
N GLU A 286 28.87 -7.51 -6.47
CA GLU A 286 29.92 -8.38 -6.99
C GLU A 286 29.46 -9.28 -8.16
#